data_77ab30dfa60e0d7eb7acf31cb1f8d144
#
_entry.id   77ab30dfa60e0d7eb7acf31cb1f8d144
#
_cell.length_a   1.000
_cell.length_b   1.000
_cell.length_c   1.000
_cell.angle_alpha   90.00
_cell.angle_beta   90.00
_cell.angle_gamma   90.00
#
_symmetry.space_group_name_H-M   'P 1'
#
loop_
_entity.id
_entity.type
_entity.pdbx_description
1 polymer ?
#
loop_
_entity_poly.entity_id
_entity_poly.type
_entity_poly.pdbx_seq_one_letter_code
_entity_poly.pdbx_strand_id
1 'polypeptide(L)'
;MNYIITGGTGFIGTHLTNLLKERYPNAQVYNLDIVKPGTPNPVVKDYKPALRDGEKLQSTFIEYDIRKPIENLPFTPTEDDVIFNFAAVHRTPGHEDHEYFETNIRGAENVVAFAEKWNIKKIVFTSSIAPYGAAEELKKETTLPTPNTAYGISKLVAEKIHEKWQNGGSVPQISQINTDGAGVKSAVNDRQLLIVRPGVVFGKGENGNFTRLYWAIRGHKFAYPGRKDTIKACIYVKELVRFMLWKVEEGVNTNNSNNTNGADVKSAKGVEIYNCCFEPAYTIQHIVEAMKKVTGLTQFVPDIPNWVIMPMARAAMLLGSPMGICPARVKKLQISTNICGEKLKNCGYQFKWSFEEALADWFEDNDRQGLK
;
A
#
# COMPACT_ATOMS: atom_id res chain seq x y z
N MET A 1 13.26 -12.58 16.54
CA MET A 1 12.41 -11.61 15.84
C MET A 1 11.98 -12.23 14.51
N ASN A 2 10.69 -12.38 14.30
CA ASN A 2 10.11 -12.86 13.07
C ASN A 2 9.42 -11.67 12.35
N TYR A 3 9.29 -11.76 11.04
CA TYR A 3 8.48 -10.85 10.24
C TYR A 3 7.21 -11.55 9.80
N ILE A 4 6.07 -11.06 10.26
CA ILE A 4 4.74 -11.62 9.99
C ILE A 4 4.03 -10.68 9.00
N ILE A 5 3.75 -11.16 7.78
CA ILE A 5 3.23 -10.34 6.71
C ILE A 5 1.85 -10.88 6.30
N THR A 6 0.78 -10.17 6.62
CA THR A 6 -0.55 -10.49 6.10
C THR A 6 -0.70 -9.91 4.70
N GLY A 7 -1.28 -10.65 3.75
CA GLY A 7 -1.24 -10.29 2.33
C GLY A 7 0.16 -10.38 1.73
N GLY A 8 1.02 -11.26 2.29
CA GLY A 8 2.43 -11.33 2.01
C GLY A 8 2.79 -11.86 0.62
N THR A 9 1.89 -12.53 -0.07
CA THR A 9 2.10 -13.01 -1.45
C THR A 9 1.58 -12.02 -2.51
N GLY A 10 0.96 -10.94 -2.07
CA GLY A 10 0.54 -9.83 -2.91
C GLY A 10 1.72 -8.99 -3.40
N PHE A 11 1.42 -7.97 -4.21
CA PHE A 11 2.42 -7.12 -4.86
C PHE A 11 3.42 -6.50 -3.85
N ILE A 12 2.95 -5.77 -2.84
CA ILE A 12 3.82 -5.10 -1.85
C ILE A 12 4.51 -6.14 -0.97
N GLY A 13 3.79 -7.18 -0.52
CA GLY A 13 4.30 -8.23 0.35
C GLY A 13 5.45 -9.02 -0.27
N THR A 14 5.36 -9.34 -1.57
CA THR A 14 6.44 -10.00 -2.32
C THR A 14 7.72 -9.16 -2.34
N HIS A 15 7.61 -7.85 -2.61
CA HIS A 15 8.76 -6.95 -2.59
C HIS A 15 9.37 -6.78 -1.21
N LEU A 16 8.54 -6.69 -0.16
CA LEU A 16 9.05 -6.64 1.21
C LEU A 16 9.76 -7.95 1.60
N THR A 17 9.18 -9.11 1.27
CA THR A 17 9.79 -10.41 1.54
C THR A 17 11.16 -10.52 0.88
N ASN A 18 11.28 -10.12 -0.39
CA ASN A 18 12.56 -10.13 -1.10
C ASN A 18 13.58 -9.19 -0.45
N LEU A 19 13.19 -7.98 -0.09
CA LEU A 19 14.07 -7.02 0.59
C LEU A 19 14.53 -7.55 1.98
N LEU A 20 13.63 -8.16 2.75
CA LEU A 20 13.96 -8.75 4.05
C LEU A 20 14.99 -9.86 3.90
N LYS A 21 14.85 -10.73 2.89
CA LYS A 21 15.78 -11.82 2.64
C LYS A 21 17.12 -11.37 2.06
N GLU A 22 17.11 -10.32 1.24
CA GLU A 22 18.34 -9.68 0.77
C GLU A 22 19.13 -9.10 1.96
N ARG A 23 18.45 -8.37 2.85
CA ARG A 23 19.09 -7.65 3.95
C ARG A 23 19.38 -8.52 5.17
N TYR A 24 18.50 -9.49 5.42
CA TYR A 24 18.55 -10.43 6.56
C TYR A 24 18.33 -11.87 6.08
N PRO A 25 19.32 -12.52 5.47
CA PRO A 25 19.17 -13.88 4.90
C PRO A 25 18.63 -14.92 5.89
N ASN A 26 18.98 -14.79 7.17
CA ASN A 26 18.57 -15.71 8.24
C ASN A 26 17.25 -15.33 8.92
N ALA A 27 16.61 -14.21 8.56
CA ALA A 27 15.35 -13.80 9.15
C ALA A 27 14.24 -14.79 8.83
N GLN A 28 13.38 -15.07 9.82
CA GLN A 28 12.17 -15.85 9.61
C GLN A 28 11.07 -14.91 9.08
N VAL A 29 10.58 -15.20 7.90
CA VAL A 29 9.50 -14.43 7.24
C VAL A 29 8.32 -15.36 7.03
N TYR A 30 7.17 -14.99 7.61
CA TYR A 30 5.91 -15.73 7.51
C TYR A 30 4.90 -14.91 6.72
N ASN A 31 4.48 -15.43 5.56
CA ASN A 31 3.49 -14.81 4.70
C ASN A 31 2.12 -15.47 4.90
N LEU A 32 1.20 -14.77 5.57
CA LEU A 32 -0.19 -15.16 5.79
C LEU A 32 -1.03 -14.61 4.63
N ASP A 33 -1.54 -15.49 3.78
CA ASP A 33 -2.33 -15.06 2.62
C ASP A 33 -3.30 -16.16 2.17
N ILE A 34 -4.38 -15.78 1.51
CA ILE A 34 -5.32 -16.73 0.86
C ILE A 34 -4.80 -17.22 -0.50
N VAL A 35 -3.77 -16.56 -1.04
CA VAL A 35 -3.20 -16.85 -2.36
C VAL A 35 -1.83 -17.48 -2.20
N LYS A 36 -1.67 -18.70 -2.70
CA LYS A 36 -0.35 -19.34 -2.72
C LYS A 36 0.60 -18.58 -3.67
N PRO A 37 1.88 -18.38 -3.29
CA PRO A 37 2.84 -17.67 -4.12
C PRO A 37 2.91 -18.23 -5.54
N GLY A 38 2.89 -17.35 -6.54
CA GLY A 38 2.95 -17.73 -7.96
C GLY A 38 1.65 -18.32 -8.55
N THR A 39 0.56 -18.37 -7.79
CA THR A 39 -0.72 -18.89 -8.29
C THR A 39 -1.73 -17.77 -8.57
N PRO A 40 -2.73 -18.01 -9.45
CA PRO A 40 -3.84 -17.08 -9.64
C PRO A 40 -4.62 -16.84 -8.34
N ASN A 41 -5.10 -15.61 -8.15
CA ASN A 41 -5.94 -15.30 -6.99
C ASN A 41 -7.34 -15.92 -7.18
N PRO A 42 -7.83 -16.75 -6.23
CA PRO A 42 -9.13 -17.40 -6.37
C PRO A 42 -10.31 -16.43 -6.26
N VAL A 43 -10.11 -15.26 -5.66
CA VAL A 43 -11.17 -14.27 -5.41
C VAL A 43 -11.18 -13.17 -6.47
N VAL A 44 -10.01 -12.77 -6.98
CA VAL A 44 -9.89 -11.66 -7.93
C VAL A 44 -9.61 -12.21 -9.33
N LYS A 45 -10.62 -12.15 -10.21
CA LYS A 45 -10.46 -12.50 -11.63
C LYS A 45 -9.36 -11.63 -12.26
N ASP A 46 -8.57 -12.22 -13.16
CA ASP A 46 -7.47 -11.57 -13.87
C ASP A 46 -6.31 -11.07 -12.96
N TYR A 47 -6.24 -11.54 -11.71
CA TYR A 47 -5.08 -11.31 -10.86
C TYR A 47 -3.88 -12.08 -11.41
N LYS A 48 -2.81 -11.35 -11.68
CA LYS A 48 -1.51 -11.96 -12.03
C LYS A 48 -0.63 -11.92 -10.81
N PRO A 49 0.02 -13.03 -10.44
CA PRO A 49 0.98 -13.05 -9.33
C PRO A 49 2.10 -12.03 -9.56
N ALA A 50 2.60 -11.45 -8.47
CA ALA A 50 3.77 -10.58 -8.53
C ALA A 50 5.05 -11.35 -8.87
N LEU A 51 5.10 -12.65 -8.55
CA LEU A 51 6.17 -13.57 -8.93
C LEU A 51 5.95 -14.08 -10.35
N ARG A 52 7.03 -14.21 -11.11
CA ARG A 52 7.03 -14.89 -12.41
C ARG A 52 7.03 -16.41 -12.21
N ASP A 53 6.66 -17.14 -13.28
CA ASP A 53 6.77 -18.60 -13.31
C ASP A 53 8.22 -19.01 -13.00
N GLY A 54 8.37 -19.90 -12.01
CA GLY A 54 9.67 -20.38 -11.55
C GLY A 54 10.35 -19.54 -10.45
N GLU A 55 9.93 -18.29 -10.21
CA GLU A 55 10.40 -17.50 -9.06
C GLU A 55 9.81 -18.04 -7.75
N LYS A 56 10.66 -18.22 -6.73
CA LYS A 56 10.24 -18.69 -5.41
C LYS A 56 10.32 -17.55 -4.39
N LEU A 57 9.28 -17.39 -3.60
CA LEU A 57 9.32 -16.50 -2.46
C LEU A 57 10.06 -17.19 -1.30
N GLN A 58 11.13 -16.58 -0.82
CA GLN A 58 11.93 -17.14 0.27
C GLN A 58 11.30 -16.85 1.64
N SER A 59 10.13 -17.44 1.88
CA SER A 59 9.37 -17.29 3.13
C SER A 59 8.58 -18.55 3.41
N THR A 60 8.12 -18.70 4.65
CA THR A 60 7.12 -19.71 5.01
C THR A 60 5.73 -19.17 4.65
N PHE A 61 5.11 -19.78 3.67
CA PHE A 61 3.72 -19.48 3.31
C PHE A 61 2.78 -20.20 4.26
N ILE A 62 1.80 -19.46 4.77
CA ILE A 62 0.71 -19.96 5.61
C ILE A 62 -0.59 -19.54 4.94
N GLU A 63 -1.36 -20.51 4.45
CA GLU A 63 -2.68 -20.23 3.90
C GLU A 63 -3.60 -19.72 5.01
N TYR A 64 -4.00 -18.47 4.90
CA TYR A 64 -4.76 -17.81 5.94
C TYR A 64 -5.73 -16.76 5.42
N ASP A 65 -6.99 -16.86 5.84
CA ASP A 65 -8.00 -15.84 5.61
C ASP A 65 -8.01 -14.83 6.77
N ILE A 66 -7.56 -13.61 6.52
CA ILE A 66 -7.44 -12.56 7.54
C ILE A 66 -8.79 -12.17 8.18
N ARG A 67 -9.92 -12.54 7.58
CA ARG A 67 -11.25 -12.35 8.15
C ARG A 67 -11.50 -13.25 9.36
N LYS A 68 -10.65 -14.23 9.60
CA LYS A 68 -10.68 -15.16 10.73
C LYS A 68 -9.66 -14.77 11.80
N PRO A 69 -9.90 -15.08 13.09
CA PRO A 69 -8.90 -14.91 14.15
C PRO A 69 -7.59 -15.61 13.83
N ILE A 70 -6.44 -14.94 14.03
CA ILE A 70 -5.11 -15.53 13.72
C ILE A 70 -4.71 -16.52 14.80
N GLU A 71 -4.76 -17.81 14.47
CA GLU A 71 -4.53 -18.92 15.37
C GLU A 71 -3.78 -20.07 14.69
N ASN A 72 -3.31 -21.05 15.47
CA ASN A 72 -2.70 -22.28 14.96
C ASN A 72 -1.54 -22.06 13.99
N LEU A 73 -0.69 -21.08 14.28
CA LEU A 73 0.50 -20.83 13.47
C LEU A 73 1.56 -21.92 13.72
N PRO A 74 2.38 -22.25 12.70
CA PRO A 74 3.45 -23.27 12.82
C PRO A 74 4.70 -22.75 13.57
N PHE A 75 4.57 -21.63 14.25
CA PHE A 75 5.62 -21.02 15.09
C PHE A 75 4.99 -20.33 16.28
N THR A 76 5.79 -20.04 17.30
CA THR A 76 5.35 -19.27 18.48
C THR A 76 5.75 -17.80 18.28
N PRO A 77 4.78 -16.87 18.19
CA PRO A 77 5.08 -15.44 18.14
C PRO A 77 5.70 -14.93 19.43
N THR A 78 6.46 -13.87 19.35
CA THR A 78 7.11 -13.19 20.47
C THR A 78 6.83 -11.68 20.42
N GLU A 79 7.06 -10.98 21.53
CA GLU A 79 6.86 -9.53 21.61
C GLU A 79 7.81 -8.73 20.69
N ASP A 80 8.96 -9.32 20.31
CA ASP A 80 9.93 -8.72 19.40
C ASP A 80 9.55 -8.84 17.92
N ASP A 81 8.51 -9.60 17.59
CA ASP A 81 8.07 -9.80 16.21
C ASP A 81 7.48 -8.53 15.63
N VAL A 82 7.53 -8.40 14.31
CA VAL A 82 6.97 -7.26 13.57
C VAL A 82 5.86 -7.73 12.65
N ILE A 83 4.70 -7.08 12.74
CA ILE A 83 3.58 -7.34 11.84
C ILE A 83 3.55 -6.28 10.73
N PHE A 84 3.55 -6.74 9.47
CA PHE A 84 3.22 -5.92 8.31
C PHE A 84 1.83 -6.31 7.81
N ASN A 85 0.86 -5.42 7.98
CA ASN A 85 -0.52 -5.67 7.59
C ASN A 85 -0.81 -5.08 6.21
N PHE A 86 -0.75 -5.93 5.17
CA PHE A 86 -1.02 -5.59 3.76
C PHE A 86 -2.30 -6.23 3.22
N ALA A 87 -2.86 -7.21 3.95
CA ALA A 87 -4.07 -7.90 3.51
C ALA A 87 -5.23 -6.92 3.34
N ALA A 88 -5.76 -6.83 2.13
CA ALA A 88 -6.90 -5.96 1.83
C ALA A 88 -7.55 -6.28 0.49
N VAL A 89 -8.84 -6.05 0.40
CA VAL A 89 -9.55 -5.83 -0.86
C VAL A 89 -9.32 -4.37 -1.26
N HIS A 90 -8.77 -4.11 -2.47
CA HIS A 90 -8.32 -2.76 -2.86
C HIS A 90 -8.72 -2.30 -4.27
N ARG A 91 -9.17 -3.19 -5.17
CA ARG A 91 -9.55 -2.80 -6.54
C ARG A 91 -10.89 -2.05 -6.54
N THR A 92 -10.91 -0.85 -7.14
CA THR A 92 -12.11 -0.02 -7.27
C THR A 92 -12.20 0.52 -8.71
N PRO A 93 -13.27 0.24 -9.47
CA PRO A 93 -14.31 -0.76 -9.20
C PRO A 93 -13.78 -2.19 -9.36
N GLY A 94 -14.46 -3.16 -8.78
CA GLY A 94 -14.10 -4.58 -8.93
C GLY A 94 -14.62 -5.49 -7.82
N HIS A 95 -15.18 -4.90 -6.77
CA HIS A 95 -15.77 -5.60 -5.63
C HIS A 95 -17.08 -4.94 -5.23
N GLU A 96 -17.96 -5.69 -4.60
CA GLU A 96 -19.15 -5.15 -3.93
C GLU A 96 -18.73 -4.40 -2.66
N ASP A 97 -19.49 -3.39 -2.27
CA ASP A 97 -19.12 -2.51 -1.15
C ASP A 97 -18.91 -3.26 0.16
N HIS A 98 -19.69 -4.31 0.44
CA HIS A 98 -19.58 -5.12 1.67
C HIS A 98 -18.24 -5.87 1.75
N GLU A 99 -17.65 -6.32 0.63
CA GLU A 99 -16.40 -7.08 0.61
C GLU A 99 -15.22 -6.25 1.18
N TYR A 100 -15.23 -4.92 0.95
CA TYR A 100 -14.23 -4.03 1.54
C TYR A 100 -14.35 -3.98 3.06
N PHE A 101 -15.56 -3.94 3.60
CA PHE A 101 -15.78 -3.88 5.04
C PHE A 101 -15.46 -5.22 5.71
N GLU A 102 -15.95 -6.31 5.15
CA GLU A 102 -15.72 -7.66 5.67
C GLU A 102 -14.25 -8.03 5.71
N THR A 103 -13.47 -7.62 4.71
CA THR A 103 -12.04 -7.97 4.65
C THR A 103 -11.17 -6.96 5.38
N ASN A 104 -11.31 -5.67 5.08
CA ASN A 104 -10.36 -4.67 5.55
C ASN A 104 -10.57 -4.33 7.03
N ILE A 105 -11.83 -4.29 7.50
CA ILE A 105 -12.14 -3.99 8.91
C ILE A 105 -11.91 -5.21 9.77
N ARG A 106 -12.50 -6.37 9.41
CA ARG A 106 -12.27 -7.62 10.15
C ARG A 106 -10.81 -8.01 10.19
N GLY A 107 -10.09 -7.85 9.07
CA GLY A 107 -8.65 -8.10 9.02
C GLY A 107 -7.88 -7.21 9.99
N ALA A 108 -8.21 -5.93 10.09
CA ALA A 108 -7.60 -5.03 11.06
C ALA A 108 -7.89 -5.46 12.51
N GLU A 109 -9.15 -5.81 12.83
CA GLU A 109 -9.55 -6.32 14.15
C GLU A 109 -8.78 -7.58 14.53
N ASN A 110 -8.66 -8.55 13.61
CA ASN A 110 -7.95 -9.81 13.87
C ASN A 110 -6.43 -9.60 14.04
N VAL A 111 -5.83 -8.68 13.27
CA VAL A 111 -4.41 -8.35 13.39
C VAL A 111 -4.10 -7.70 14.74
N VAL A 112 -4.90 -6.74 15.19
CA VAL A 112 -4.66 -6.11 16.49
C VAL A 112 -4.94 -7.06 17.65
N ALA A 113 -5.98 -7.91 17.56
CA ALA A 113 -6.24 -8.94 18.56
C ALA A 113 -5.08 -9.94 18.67
N PHE A 114 -4.51 -10.34 17.54
CA PHE A 114 -3.33 -11.18 17.51
C PHE A 114 -2.10 -10.50 18.14
N ALA A 115 -1.86 -9.22 17.82
CA ALA A 115 -0.79 -8.45 18.42
C ALA A 115 -0.96 -8.29 19.94
N GLU A 116 -2.19 -8.08 20.43
CA GLU A 116 -2.50 -8.05 21.87
C GLU A 116 -2.23 -9.40 22.55
N LYS A 117 -2.73 -10.48 21.97
CA LYS A 117 -2.55 -11.85 22.52
C LYS A 117 -1.09 -12.21 22.73
N TRP A 118 -0.21 -11.80 21.83
CA TRP A 118 1.22 -12.13 21.85
C TRP A 118 2.11 -10.98 22.32
N ASN A 119 1.51 -9.90 22.81
CA ASN A 119 2.22 -8.69 23.25
C ASN A 119 3.18 -8.11 22.21
N ILE A 120 2.86 -8.30 20.92
CA ILE A 120 3.67 -7.76 19.81
C ILE A 120 3.59 -6.25 19.84
N LYS A 121 4.74 -5.58 19.76
CA LYS A 121 4.87 -4.14 19.97
C LYS A 121 4.88 -3.31 18.69
N LYS A 122 5.07 -3.93 17.53
CA LYS A 122 5.30 -3.22 16.27
C LYS A 122 4.33 -3.66 15.18
N ILE A 123 3.54 -2.71 14.68
CA ILE A 123 2.67 -2.91 13.51
C ILE A 123 2.98 -1.83 12.46
N VAL A 124 3.20 -2.28 11.22
CA VAL A 124 3.21 -1.45 10.03
C VAL A 124 1.92 -1.72 9.25
N PHE A 125 1.06 -0.73 9.13
CA PHE A 125 -0.20 -0.84 8.43
C PHE A 125 -0.17 -0.09 7.10
N THR A 126 -0.43 -0.78 6.00
CA THR A 126 -0.61 -0.15 4.70
C THR A 126 -2.06 0.28 4.52
N SER A 127 -2.29 1.57 4.69
CA SER A 127 -3.52 2.26 4.34
C SER A 127 -3.52 2.66 2.85
N SER A 128 -3.99 3.83 2.53
CA SER A 128 -4.07 4.39 1.17
C SER A 128 -4.28 5.90 1.25
N ILE A 129 -4.09 6.61 0.14
CA ILE A 129 -4.59 7.99 -0.02
C ILE A 129 -6.12 8.05 -0.20
N ALA A 130 -6.79 6.93 -0.41
CA ALA A 130 -8.25 6.87 -0.61
C ALA A 130 -9.09 7.45 0.56
N PRO A 131 -8.67 7.40 1.84
CA PRO A 131 -9.30 8.12 2.93
C PRO A 131 -9.47 9.63 2.72
N TYR A 132 -8.61 10.28 1.93
CA TYR A 132 -8.76 11.71 1.63
C TYR A 132 -9.90 12.03 0.65
N GLY A 133 -10.43 11.02 -0.07
CA GLY A 133 -11.41 11.23 -1.13
C GLY A 133 -10.80 11.86 -2.39
N ALA A 134 -11.57 12.67 -3.11
CA ALA A 134 -11.08 13.44 -4.26
C ALA A 134 -10.12 14.54 -3.78
N ALA A 135 -8.99 14.72 -4.47
CA ALA A 135 -7.92 15.60 -4.03
C ALA A 135 -7.39 16.48 -5.16
N GLU A 136 -8.19 17.45 -5.64
CA GLU A 136 -7.66 18.56 -6.46
C GLU A 136 -6.80 19.48 -5.58
N GLU A 137 -7.23 19.77 -4.35
CA GLU A 137 -6.46 20.50 -3.38
C GLU A 137 -5.40 19.61 -2.73
N LEU A 138 -4.28 20.22 -2.33
CA LEU A 138 -3.19 19.53 -1.64
C LEU A 138 -3.67 18.93 -0.32
N LYS A 139 -3.47 17.63 -0.12
CA LYS A 139 -3.79 16.90 1.11
C LYS A 139 -2.51 16.52 1.84
N LYS A 140 -2.44 16.87 3.12
CA LYS A 140 -1.35 16.52 4.06
C LYS A 140 -1.85 15.47 5.07
N GLU A 141 -0.96 14.89 5.85
CA GLU A 141 -1.33 13.91 6.90
C GLU A 141 -2.30 14.49 7.92
N THR A 142 -2.25 15.80 8.14
CA THR A 142 -3.15 16.56 9.04
C THR A 142 -4.49 16.91 8.41
N THR A 143 -4.66 16.72 7.09
CA THR A 143 -5.95 16.98 6.43
C THR A 143 -7.01 16.00 6.91
N LEU A 144 -8.18 16.50 7.27
CA LEU A 144 -9.31 15.68 7.69
C LEU A 144 -9.70 14.71 6.55
N PRO A 145 -9.69 13.40 6.80
CA PRO A 145 -10.14 12.42 5.82
C PRO A 145 -11.62 12.57 5.48
N THR A 146 -11.94 12.57 4.19
CA THR A 146 -13.31 12.65 3.66
C THR A 146 -13.54 11.58 2.58
N PRO A 147 -13.48 10.28 2.95
CA PRO A 147 -13.57 9.19 1.99
C PRO A 147 -14.94 9.16 1.31
N ASN A 148 -14.96 8.93 0.02
CA ASN A 148 -16.17 8.89 -0.81
C ASN A 148 -16.38 7.53 -1.52
N THR A 149 -15.63 6.50 -1.10
CA THR A 149 -15.74 5.13 -1.62
C THR A 149 -15.72 4.14 -0.46
N ALA A 150 -16.38 2.98 -0.61
CA ALA A 150 -16.36 1.91 0.38
C ALA A 150 -14.91 1.49 0.73
N TYR A 151 -14.03 1.42 -0.26
CA TYR A 151 -12.60 1.20 -0.03
C TYR A 151 -11.97 2.26 0.87
N GLY A 152 -12.15 3.54 0.55
CA GLY A 152 -11.59 4.64 1.35
C GLY A 152 -12.11 4.64 2.78
N ILE A 153 -13.42 4.38 2.96
CA ILE A 153 -14.07 4.26 4.28
C ILE A 153 -13.47 3.08 5.05
N SER A 154 -13.37 1.90 4.43
CA SER A 154 -12.84 0.70 5.10
C SER A 154 -11.38 0.87 5.54
N LYS A 155 -10.54 1.55 4.74
CA LYS A 155 -9.15 1.85 5.11
C LYS A 155 -9.07 2.85 6.26
N LEU A 156 -9.92 3.89 6.27
CA LEU A 156 -9.98 4.84 7.38
C LEU A 156 -10.40 4.17 8.70
N VAL A 157 -11.43 3.31 8.65
CA VAL A 157 -11.86 2.55 9.84
C VAL A 157 -10.74 1.64 10.33
N ALA A 158 -10.05 0.94 9.42
CA ALA A 158 -8.90 0.12 9.77
C ALA A 158 -7.76 0.93 10.41
N GLU A 159 -7.47 2.16 9.94
CA GLU A 159 -6.53 3.07 10.62
C GLU A 159 -6.94 3.31 12.07
N LYS A 160 -8.23 3.62 12.31
CA LYS A 160 -8.74 3.89 13.67
C LYS A 160 -8.69 2.68 14.60
N ILE A 161 -8.85 1.47 14.08
CA ILE A 161 -8.65 0.22 14.83
C ILE A 161 -7.20 0.09 15.29
N HIS A 162 -6.24 0.30 14.38
CA HIS A 162 -4.81 0.24 14.71
C HIS A 162 -4.40 1.36 15.66
N GLU A 163 -4.89 2.60 15.47
CA GLU A 163 -4.64 3.73 16.37
C GLU A 163 -5.15 3.43 17.80
N LYS A 164 -6.36 2.84 17.91
CA LYS A 164 -6.92 2.41 19.20
C LYS A 164 -6.03 1.38 19.89
N TRP A 165 -5.56 0.38 19.15
CA TRP A 165 -4.59 -0.61 19.65
C TRP A 165 -3.33 0.08 20.17
N GLN A 166 -2.74 0.99 19.40
CA GLN A 166 -1.52 1.70 19.82
C GLN A 166 -1.74 2.50 21.10
N ASN A 167 -2.92 3.12 21.29
CA ASN A 167 -3.26 3.88 22.49
C ASN A 167 -3.61 3.02 23.73
N GLY A 168 -3.45 1.69 23.67
CA GLY A 168 -3.74 0.78 24.77
C GLY A 168 -5.23 0.51 24.99
N GLY A 169 -6.10 0.92 24.06
CA GLY A 169 -7.52 0.59 24.10
C GLY A 169 -7.77 -0.82 23.56
N SER A 170 -8.33 -1.71 24.40
CA SER A 170 -8.79 -3.02 23.92
C SER A 170 -9.89 -2.85 22.87
N VAL A 171 -9.81 -3.62 21.78
CA VAL A 171 -10.95 -3.76 20.87
C VAL A 171 -12.00 -4.61 21.63
N PRO A 172 -13.25 -4.15 21.81
CA PRO A 172 -14.26 -4.98 22.48
C PRO A 172 -14.48 -6.25 21.65
N GLN A 173 -13.98 -7.37 22.14
CA GLN A 173 -14.51 -8.66 21.68
C GLN A 173 -15.93 -8.79 22.23
N ILE A 174 -16.91 -9.00 21.35
CA ILE A 174 -18.33 -9.11 21.70
C ILE A 174 -18.64 -10.28 22.67
N SER A 175 -17.64 -11.00 23.14
CA SER A 175 -17.82 -12.23 23.92
C SER A 175 -17.30 -12.23 25.36
N GLN A 176 -16.86 -11.12 25.97
CA GLN A 176 -16.56 -11.14 27.42
C GLN A 176 -16.81 -9.79 28.09
N ILE A 177 -17.99 -9.65 28.70
CA ILE A 177 -18.21 -8.71 29.80
C ILE A 177 -17.74 -9.41 31.07
N ASN A 178 -16.50 -9.21 31.46
CA ASN A 178 -16.07 -9.55 32.82
C ASN A 178 -16.09 -8.29 33.68
N THR A 179 -17.00 -8.29 34.63
CA THR A 179 -17.12 -7.31 35.70
C THR A 179 -16.11 -7.60 36.80
N ASP A 180 -14.87 -7.24 36.64
CA ASP A 180 -13.94 -7.16 37.77
C ASP A 180 -13.09 -5.91 37.64
N GLY A 181 -13.42 -4.93 38.50
CA GLY A 181 -12.73 -3.65 38.61
C GLY A 181 -11.34 -3.80 39.25
N ALA A 182 -10.37 -4.31 38.48
CA ALA A 182 -8.96 -4.20 38.85
C ALA A 182 -8.36 -3.02 38.14
N GLY A 183 -7.88 -2.05 38.89
CA GLY A 183 -7.26 -0.82 38.41
C GLY A 183 -6.15 -1.10 37.39
N VAL A 184 -6.36 -0.60 36.18
CA VAL A 184 -5.36 -0.67 35.09
C VAL A 184 -4.20 0.22 35.54
N LYS A 185 -3.10 -0.41 36.01
CA LYS A 185 -1.81 0.26 36.09
C LYS A 185 -1.49 0.76 34.68
N SER A 186 -1.26 2.07 34.54
CA SER A 186 -0.77 2.69 33.30
C SER A 186 0.60 2.08 32.99
N ALA A 187 0.59 0.94 32.31
CA ALA A 187 1.79 0.39 31.70
C ALA A 187 2.28 1.43 30.68
N VAL A 188 3.56 1.76 30.69
CA VAL A 188 4.18 2.59 29.66
C VAL A 188 3.84 1.93 28.33
N ASN A 189 3.04 2.62 27.52
CA ASN A 189 2.66 2.12 26.21
C ASN A 189 3.88 2.18 25.29
N ASP A 190 4.49 1.01 25.03
CA ASP A 190 5.66 0.85 24.17
C ASP A 190 5.31 0.39 22.75
N ARG A 191 4.00 0.36 22.42
CA ARG A 191 3.49 0.01 21.09
C ARG A 191 3.87 1.06 20.05
N GLN A 192 4.32 0.62 18.90
CA GLN A 192 4.72 1.43 17.76
C GLN A 192 3.81 1.11 16.57
N LEU A 193 3.19 2.12 16.01
CA LEU A 193 2.31 2.00 14.86
C LEU A 193 2.79 2.93 13.73
N LEU A 194 3.19 2.34 12.62
CA LEU A 194 3.43 3.05 11.38
C LEU A 194 2.24 2.86 10.44
N ILE A 195 1.56 3.94 10.08
CA ILE A 195 0.53 3.95 9.04
C ILE A 195 1.13 4.59 7.78
N VAL A 196 1.20 3.85 6.70
CA VAL A 196 1.58 4.41 5.40
C VAL A 196 0.34 4.59 4.53
N ARG A 197 0.20 5.77 3.92
CA ARG A 197 -0.85 6.12 2.95
C ARG A 197 -0.22 6.26 1.57
N PRO A 198 0.05 5.16 0.85
CA PRO A 198 0.66 5.25 -0.45
C PRO A 198 -0.28 5.87 -1.48
N GLY A 199 0.31 6.64 -2.40
CA GLY A 199 -0.28 6.97 -3.69
C GLY A 199 -0.41 5.72 -4.57
N VAL A 200 -0.43 5.91 -5.89
CA VAL A 200 -0.38 4.75 -6.80
C VAL A 200 0.99 4.07 -6.66
N VAL A 201 0.99 2.85 -6.14
CA VAL A 201 2.23 2.05 -6.04
C VAL A 201 2.51 1.40 -7.38
N PHE A 202 3.72 1.59 -7.93
CA PHE A 202 4.13 1.02 -9.19
C PHE A 202 5.43 0.23 -9.07
N GLY A 203 5.69 -0.66 -10.04
CA GLY A 203 6.87 -1.52 -10.08
C GLY A 203 6.55 -2.90 -10.65
N LYS A 204 7.55 -3.79 -10.69
CA LYS A 204 7.41 -5.15 -11.22
C LYS A 204 6.27 -5.91 -10.52
N GLY A 205 5.31 -6.42 -11.29
CA GLY A 205 4.15 -7.15 -10.76
C GLY A 205 2.96 -6.29 -10.37
N GLU A 206 2.97 -4.97 -10.64
CA GLU A 206 1.87 -4.05 -10.30
C GLU A 206 0.55 -4.43 -10.99
N ASN A 207 0.58 -4.83 -12.24
CA ASN A 207 -0.60 -5.23 -13.06
C ASN A 207 -1.80 -4.26 -12.97
N GLY A 208 -1.54 -3.01 -12.64
CA GLY A 208 -2.54 -2.00 -12.31
C GLY A 208 -2.52 -0.78 -13.23
N ASN A 209 -2.47 0.41 -12.63
CA ASN A 209 -2.66 1.68 -13.34
C ASN A 209 -1.49 2.04 -14.27
N PHE A 210 -0.26 1.90 -13.81
CA PHE A 210 0.96 2.23 -14.56
C PHE A 210 1.21 1.21 -15.67
N THR A 211 1.06 -0.09 -15.37
CA THR A 211 1.13 -1.15 -16.37
C THR A 211 0.13 -0.92 -17.51
N ARG A 212 -1.14 -0.66 -17.16
CA ARG A 212 -2.18 -0.37 -18.17
C ARG A 212 -1.89 0.89 -18.96
N LEU A 213 -1.40 1.95 -18.31
CA LEU A 213 -1.02 3.20 -18.98
C LEU A 213 0.09 2.94 -20.01
N TYR A 214 1.17 2.25 -19.62
CA TYR A 214 2.26 1.90 -20.51
C TYR A 214 1.76 1.14 -21.76
N TRP A 215 0.97 0.08 -21.56
CA TRP A 215 0.44 -0.71 -22.68
C TRP A 215 -0.56 0.05 -23.54
N ALA A 216 -1.32 0.98 -22.96
CA ALA A 216 -2.21 1.85 -23.72
C ALA A 216 -1.45 2.86 -24.59
N ILE A 217 -0.34 3.43 -24.08
CA ILE A 217 0.55 4.30 -24.86
C ILE A 217 1.18 3.49 -25.99
N ARG A 218 1.81 2.35 -25.69
CA ARG A 218 2.46 1.48 -26.68
C ARG A 218 1.51 1.04 -27.78
N GLY A 219 0.26 0.77 -27.44
CA GLY A 219 -0.78 0.33 -28.36
C GLY A 219 -1.55 1.45 -29.06
N HIS A 220 -1.12 2.73 -28.98
CA HIS A 220 -1.83 3.91 -29.52
C HIS A 220 -3.27 4.05 -29.02
N LYS A 221 -3.55 3.60 -27.78
CA LYS A 221 -4.89 3.57 -27.17
C LYS A 221 -5.04 4.56 -26.01
N PHE A 222 -4.06 5.41 -25.78
CA PHE A 222 -4.10 6.43 -24.74
C PHE A 222 -4.15 7.83 -25.36
N ALA A 223 -4.99 8.67 -24.77
CA ALA A 223 -5.09 10.10 -25.04
C ALA A 223 -5.31 10.82 -23.70
N TYR A 224 -4.87 12.08 -23.61
CA TYR A 224 -5.19 12.89 -22.45
C TYR A 224 -6.69 13.28 -22.49
N PRO A 225 -7.48 12.92 -21.47
CA PRO A 225 -8.91 13.17 -21.49
C PRO A 225 -9.24 14.57 -20.95
N GLY A 226 -9.19 15.56 -21.79
CA GLY A 226 -9.58 16.94 -21.50
C GLY A 226 -8.55 17.78 -20.73
N ARG A 227 -7.59 17.15 -20.03
CA ARG A 227 -6.50 17.84 -19.34
C ARG A 227 -5.29 16.89 -19.14
N LYS A 228 -4.11 17.46 -19.12
CA LYS A 228 -2.84 16.73 -18.95
C LYS A 228 -2.04 17.16 -17.70
N ASP A 229 -2.53 18.17 -17.02
CA ASP A 229 -1.97 18.72 -15.78
C ASP A 229 -2.49 18.01 -14.51
N THR A 230 -3.33 16.98 -14.66
CA THR A 230 -3.88 16.20 -13.54
C THR A 230 -2.74 15.58 -12.72
N ILE A 231 -2.66 15.91 -11.44
CA ILE A 231 -1.64 15.40 -10.53
C ILE A 231 -1.98 13.96 -10.13
N LYS A 232 -0.98 13.09 -10.12
CA LYS A 232 -1.09 11.69 -9.72
C LYS A 232 0.00 11.34 -8.71
N ALA A 233 -0.36 11.35 -7.43
CA ALA A 233 0.55 10.88 -6.39
C ALA A 233 0.90 9.41 -6.63
N CYS A 234 2.18 9.09 -6.64
CA CYS A 234 2.68 7.73 -6.86
C CYS A 234 3.97 7.48 -6.08
N ILE A 235 4.28 6.21 -5.86
CA ILE A 235 5.51 5.76 -5.23
C ILE A 235 5.98 4.45 -5.84
N TYR A 236 7.31 4.29 -5.95
CA TYR A 236 7.92 3.04 -6.38
C TYR A 236 7.82 1.99 -5.27
N VAL A 237 7.41 0.76 -5.60
CA VAL A 237 7.20 -0.29 -4.62
C VAL A 237 8.46 -0.58 -3.79
N LYS A 238 9.64 -0.60 -4.44
CA LYS A 238 10.89 -0.84 -3.72
C LYS A 238 11.22 0.31 -2.76
N GLU A 239 10.89 1.57 -3.07
CA GLU A 239 11.02 2.69 -2.13
C GLU A 239 10.03 2.56 -0.97
N LEU A 240 8.78 2.19 -1.23
CA LEU A 240 7.78 2.02 -0.19
C LEU A 240 8.20 0.97 0.85
N VAL A 241 8.64 -0.21 0.40
CA VAL A 241 9.05 -1.27 1.33
C VAL A 241 10.38 -0.96 2.03
N ARG A 242 11.32 -0.25 1.37
CA ARG A 242 12.54 0.25 1.99
C ARG A 242 12.26 1.25 3.09
N PHE A 243 11.33 2.19 2.86
CA PHE A 243 10.91 3.15 3.87
C PHE A 243 10.26 2.46 5.08
N MET A 244 9.33 1.52 4.84
CA MET A 244 8.70 0.77 5.93
C MET A 244 9.75 0.04 6.79
N LEU A 245 10.70 -0.64 6.15
CA LEU A 245 11.75 -1.37 6.86
C LEU A 245 12.69 -0.42 7.61
N TRP A 246 13.09 0.69 6.98
CA TRP A 246 13.92 1.71 7.62
C TRP A 246 13.28 2.27 8.90
N LYS A 247 11.96 2.55 8.88
CA LYS A 247 11.22 3.00 10.09
C LYS A 247 11.19 1.96 11.19
N VAL A 248 11.05 0.69 10.85
CA VAL A 248 11.09 -0.42 11.82
C VAL A 248 12.47 -0.50 12.48
N GLU A 249 13.54 -0.34 11.70
CA GLU A 249 14.93 -0.38 12.17
C GLU A 249 15.31 0.83 13.02
N GLU A 250 14.83 2.03 12.66
CA GLU A 250 15.04 3.26 13.43
C GLU A 250 14.52 3.09 14.86
N GLY A 251 13.33 2.51 15.04
CA GLY A 251 12.77 2.20 16.35
C GLY A 251 13.56 1.14 17.15
N VAL A 252 14.33 0.28 16.49
CA VAL A 252 15.22 -0.70 17.15
C VAL A 252 16.50 -0.03 17.64
N ASN A 253 17.08 0.86 16.85
CA ASN A 253 18.35 1.52 17.17
C ASN A 253 18.22 2.50 18.34
N THR A 254 17.08 3.17 18.51
CA THR A 254 16.85 4.07 19.64
C THR A 254 16.71 3.36 20.98
N ASN A 255 16.34 2.07 21.00
CA ASN A 255 16.30 1.28 22.23
C ASN A 255 17.70 0.79 22.68
N ASN A 256 18.69 0.77 21.78
CA ASN A 256 20.05 0.27 22.07
C ASN A 256 21.07 1.41 22.35
N SER A 257 20.76 2.67 22.15
CA SER A 257 21.68 3.78 22.38
C SER A 257 21.39 4.48 23.71
N ASN A 258 21.83 3.87 24.83
CA ASN A 258 22.23 4.63 26.01
C ASN A 258 23.53 5.39 25.71
N ASN A 259 23.50 6.37 24.84
CA ASN A 259 24.65 7.27 24.63
C ASN A 259 24.22 8.72 24.60
N THR A 260 24.60 9.39 25.68
CA THR A 260 24.65 10.82 25.92
C THR A 260 25.38 11.54 24.80
N ASN A 261 24.65 12.32 23.99
CA ASN A 261 25.05 13.66 23.56
C ASN A 261 23.87 14.34 22.83
N GLY A 262 23.43 15.42 23.41
CA GLY A 262 22.32 16.27 23.16
C GLY A 262 21.98 16.58 21.69
N ALA A 263 20.98 15.92 21.20
CA ALA A 263 19.95 16.44 20.30
C ALA A 263 18.73 15.54 20.54
N ASP A 264 17.62 16.12 20.99
CA ASP A 264 16.37 15.41 21.29
C ASP A 264 15.79 14.71 20.05
N VAL A 265 16.34 13.55 19.69
CA VAL A 265 15.64 12.57 18.87
C VAL A 265 14.84 11.71 19.85
N LYS A 266 13.72 12.24 20.35
CA LYS A 266 12.71 11.44 21.03
C LYS A 266 12.24 10.38 20.05
N SER A 267 12.62 9.12 20.31
CA SER A 267 11.92 7.94 19.74
C SER A 267 10.42 8.24 19.77
N ALA A 268 9.78 8.32 18.63
CA ALA A 268 8.37 8.64 18.54
C ALA A 268 7.57 7.46 19.12
N LYS A 269 7.30 7.56 20.44
CA LYS A 269 6.29 6.72 21.09
C LYS A 269 4.95 7.20 20.56
N GLY A 270 4.33 6.45 19.66
CA GLY A 270 3.01 6.85 19.18
C GLY A 270 2.66 6.33 17.78
N VAL A 271 1.63 6.94 17.22
CA VAL A 271 1.18 6.70 15.85
C VAL A 271 1.97 7.60 14.90
N GLU A 272 2.65 7.01 13.95
CA GLU A 272 3.26 7.73 12.84
C GLU A 272 2.47 7.49 11.55
N ILE A 273 2.00 8.56 10.91
CA ILE A 273 1.29 8.50 9.62
C ILE A 273 2.14 9.20 8.55
N TYR A 274 2.35 8.56 7.41
CA TYR A 274 3.07 9.12 6.27
C TYR A 274 2.30 8.95 4.97
N ASN A 275 2.15 10.04 4.23
CA ASN A 275 1.79 9.99 2.83
C ASN A 275 3.00 9.50 2.03
N CYS A 276 2.89 8.32 1.44
CA CYS A 276 3.99 7.74 0.69
C CYS A 276 3.81 8.03 -0.81
N CYS A 277 4.43 9.11 -1.25
CA CYS A 277 4.52 9.51 -2.64
C CYS A 277 5.80 10.32 -2.89
N PHE A 278 6.21 10.38 -4.15
CA PHE A 278 7.27 11.30 -4.57
C PHE A 278 6.85 12.75 -4.33
N GLU A 279 7.82 13.61 -4.00
CA GLU A 279 7.62 15.03 -3.77
C GLU A 279 8.60 15.86 -4.63
N PRO A 280 8.12 16.73 -5.52
CA PRO A 280 6.69 17.03 -5.79
C PRO A 280 5.96 15.88 -6.49
N ALA A 281 4.63 15.84 -6.33
CA ALA A 281 3.79 14.89 -7.06
C ALA A 281 3.74 15.24 -8.56
N TYR A 282 3.66 14.22 -9.41
CA TYR A 282 3.79 14.37 -10.86
C TYR A 282 2.44 14.53 -11.57
N THR A 283 2.43 15.33 -12.65
CA THR A 283 1.29 15.39 -13.57
C THR A 283 1.22 14.12 -14.42
N ILE A 284 0.03 13.80 -14.93
CA ILE A 284 -0.13 12.68 -15.88
C ILE A 284 0.72 12.88 -17.15
N GLN A 285 0.93 14.13 -17.58
CA GLN A 285 1.83 14.44 -18.69
C GLN A 285 3.26 14.04 -18.37
N HIS A 286 3.79 14.45 -17.21
CA HIS A 286 5.15 14.11 -16.81
C HIS A 286 5.34 12.58 -16.73
N ILE A 287 4.36 11.87 -16.14
CA ILE A 287 4.40 10.40 -16.03
C ILE A 287 4.47 9.75 -17.43
N VAL A 288 3.66 10.20 -18.38
CA VAL A 288 3.66 9.67 -19.75
C VAL A 288 4.99 9.97 -20.47
N GLU A 289 5.50 11.18 -20.35
CA GLU A 289 6.76 11.59 -20.95
C GLU A 289 7.96 10.81 -20.37
N ALA A 290 8.00 10.64 -19.06
CA ALA A 290 9.03 9.83 -18.39
C ALA A 290 8.94 8.35 -18.80
N MET A 291 7.75 7.76 -18.86
CA MET A 291 7.57 6.39 -19.37
C MET A 291 8.08 6.25 -20.80
N LYS A 292 7.73 7.18 -21.69
CA LYS A 292 8.17 7.18 -23.08
C LYS A 292 9.71 7.28 -23.18
N LYS A 293 10.29 8.22 -22.44
CA LYS A 293 11.74 8.45 -22.42
C LYS A 293 12.50 7.21 -21.97
N VAL A 294 12.09 6.61 -20.85
CA VAL A 294 12.77 5.45 -20.25
C VAL A 294 12.62 4.19 -21.11
N THR A 295 11.44 3.98 -21.70
CA THR A 295 11.17 2.74 -22.46
C THR A 295 11.36 2.86 -23.97
N GLY A 296 11.80 4.04 -24.46
CA GLY A 296 12.02 4.29 -25.88
C GLY A 296 10.74 4.39 -26.72
N LEU A 297 9.58 4.61 -26.10
CA LEU A 297 8.32 4.78 -26.81
C LEU A 297 8.27 6.14 -27.54
N THR A 298 7.90 6.14 -28.82
CA THR A 298 7.81 7.34 -29.67
C THR A 298 6.38 7.73 -30.03
N GLN A 299 5.39 6.97 -29.57
CA GLN A 299 3.98 7.16 -29.90
C GLN A 299 3.51 8.58 -29.54
N PHE A 300 2.78 9.20 -30.48
CA PHE A 300 2.09 10.44 -30.22
C PHE A 300 0.89 10.20 -29.28
N VAL A 301 0.73 11.06 -28.28
CA VAL A 301 -0.39 11.02 -27.34
C VAL A 301 -1.23 12.29 -27.53
N PRO A 302 -2.42 12.18 -28.17
CA PRO A 302 -3.25 13.34 -28.44
C PRO A 302 -3.96 13.86 -27.19
N ASP A 303 -4.28 15.16 -27.21
CA ASP A 303 -5.24 15.79 -26.30
C ASP A 303 -6.63 15.68 -26.90
N ILE A 304 -7.58 15.06 -26.18
CA ILE A 304 -8.96 14.96 -26.63
C ILE A 304 -9.85 15.79 -25.69
N PRO A 305 -10.51 16.86 -26.21
CA PRO A 305 -11.36 17.68 -25.38
C PRO A 305 -12.48 16.89 -24.70
N ASN A 306 -12.90 17.34 -23.53
CA ASN A 306 -13.88 16.64 -22.70
C ASN A 306 -15.23 16.42 -23.40
N TRP A 307 -15.65 17.40 -24.22
CA TRP A 307 -16.89 17.31 -24.98
C TRP A 307 -16.87 16.23 -26.08
N VAL A 308 -15.70 15.79 -26.52
CA VAL A 308 -15.51 14.65 -27.43
C VAL A 308 -15.40 13.34 -26.69
N ILE A 309 -14.51 13.27 -25.66
CA ILE A 309 -14.18 11.99 -25.02
C ILE A 309 -15.33 11.43 -24.17
N MET A 310 -16.17 12.28 -23.59
CA MET A 310 -17.29 11.82 -22.76
C MET A 310 -18.40 11.13 -23.57
N PRO A 311 -18.87 11.66 -24.70
CA PRO A 311 -19.77 10.93 -25.60
C PRO A 311 -19.16 9.62 -26.12
N MET A 312 -17.88 9.65 -26.53
CA MET A 312 -17.17 8.45 -26.98
C MET A 312 -17.12 7.35 -25.89
N ALA A 313 -16.83 7.73 -24.64
CA ALA A 313 -16.81 6.80 -23.51
C ALA A 313 -18.20 6.20 -23.21
N ARG A 314 -19.27 6.98 -23.38
CA ARG A 314 -20.66 6.48 -23.26
C ARG A 314 -20.99 5.49 -24.38
N ALA A 315 -20.65 5.83 -25.62
CA ALA A 315 -20.87 4.95 -26.77
C ALA A 315 -20.08 3.65 -26.63
N ALA A 316 -18.81 3.72 -26.24
CA ALA A 316 -17.96 2.56 -25.99
C ALA A 316 -18.53 1.62 -24.90
N MET A 317 -19.11 2.20 -23.84
CA MET A 317 -19.77 1.46 -22.78
C MET A 317 -21.02 0.71 -23.28
N LEU A 318 -21.85 1.36 -24.10
CA LEU A 318 -23.06 0.77 -24.68
C LEU A 318 -22.74 -0.36 -25.67
N LEU A 319 -21.63 -0.24 -26.40
CA LEU A 319 -21.18 -1.24 -27.38
C LEU A 319 -20.37 -2.38 -26.76
N GLY A 320 -20.25 -2.43 -25.43
CA GLY A 320 -19.50 -3.50 -24.74
C GLY A 320 -18.01 -3.51 -25.10
N SER A 321 -17.39 -2.31 -25.24
CA SER A 321 -15.99 -2.19 -25.67
C SER A 321 -15.05 -3.06 -24.83
N PRO A 322 -14.26 -3.96 -25.45
CA PRO A 322 -13.29 -4.80 -24.74
C PRO A 322 -12.16 -4.00 -24.08
N MET A 323 -12.00 -2.73 -24.44
CA MET A 323 -11.02 -1.83 -23.83
C MET A 323 -11.48 -1.28 -22.48
N GLY A 324 -12.70 -1.55 -22.04
CA GLY A 324 -13.25 -1.09 -20.77
C GLY A 324 -13.25 0.44 -20.61
N ILE A 325 -13.29 1.20 -21.69
CA ILE A 325 -13.44 2.65 -21.66
C ILE A 325 -14.86 2.97 -21.21
N CYS A 326 -14.98 3.66 -20.08
CA CYS A 326 -16.27 4.10 -19.55
C CYS A 326 -16.14 5.50 -18.94
N PRO A 327 -17.25 6.26 -18.80
CA PRO A 327 -17.23 7.61 -18.24
C PRO A 327 -16.59 7.70 -16.86
N ALA A 328 -16.78 6.68 -16.00
CA ALA A 328 -16.18 6.65 -14.66
C ALA A 328 -14.65 6.62 -14.70
N ARG A 329 -14.05 5.84 -15.62
CA ARG A 329 -12.59 5.79 -15.79
C ARG A 329 -12.04 7.08 -16.37
N VAL A 330 -12.75 7.70 -17.34
CA VAL A 330 -12.38 9.01 -17.90
C VAL A 330 -12.38 10.06 -16.79
N LYS A 331 -13.45 10.15 -15.99
CA LYS A 331 -13.52 11.07 -14.83
C LYS A 331 -12.39 10.83 -13.84
N LYS A 332 -12.06 9.56 -13.53
CA LYS A 332 -10.95 9.23 -12.62
C LYS A 332 -9.59 9.73 -13.12
N LEU A 333 -9.36 9.75 -14.44
CA LEU A 333 -8.15 10.33 -15.03
C LEU A 333 -8.12 11.87 -14.93
N GLN A 334 -9.28 12.51 -14.95
CA GLN A 334 -9.41 13.97 -14.88
C GLN A 334 -9.33 14.57 -13.47
N ILE A 335 -9.46 13.74 -12.43
CA ILE A 335 -9.41 14.18 -11.03
C ILE A 335 -7.99 13.97 -10.49
N SER A 336 -7.43 15.00 -9.89
CA SER A 336 -6.10 14.91 -9.26
C SER A 336 -6.14 14.05 -7.99
N THR A 337 -4.99 13.46 -7.68
CA THR A 337 -4.65 12.93 -6.37
C THR A 337 -3.47 13.74 -5.85
N ASN A 338 -3.75 14.98 -5.47
CA ASN A 338 -2.75 15.96 -5.05
C ASN A 338 -2.40 15.75 -3.57
N ILE A 339 -1.43 14.89 -3.32
CA ILE A 339 -1.02 14.46 -1.98
C ILE A 339 0.40 14.95 -1.71
N CYS A 340 0.59 15.56 -0.55
CA CYS A 340 1.88 16.07 -0.10
C CYS A 340 2.75 14.94 0.45
N GLY A 341 3.93 14.75 -0.13
CA GLY A 341 4.96 13.79 0.32
C GLY A 341 6.06 14.43 1.19
N GLU A 342 5.95 15.71 1.54
CA GLU A 342 6.99 16.44 2.25
C GLU A 342 7.41 15.78 3.57
N LYS A 343 6.47 15.23 4.33
CA LYS A 343 6.78 14.55 5.58
C LYS A 343 7.72 13.37 5.38
N LEU A 344 7.45 12.54 4.36
CA LEU A 344 8.33 11.43 3.99
C LEU A 344 9.70 11.93 3.50
N LYS A 345 9.71 12.95 2.65
CA LYS A 345 10.95 13.53 2.11
C LYS A 345 11.86 14.11 3.20
N ASN A 346 11.27 14.68 4.25
CA ASN A 346 11.98 15.43 5.29
C ASN A 346 12.22 14.64 6.58
N CYS A 347 11.79 13.38 6.68
CA CYS A 347 11.94 12.58 7.89
C CYS A 347 13.33 11.94 8.09
N GLY A 348 14.29 12.24 7.20
CA GLY A 348 15.65 11.66 7.23
C GLY A 348 15.83 10.43 6.33
N TYR A 349 14.74 9.86 5.81
CA TYR A 349 14.82 8.77 4.85
C TYR A 349 15.42 9.26 3.52
N GLN A 350 16.38 8.49 2.98
CA GLN A 350 17.00 8.80 1.70
C GLN A 350 16.43 7.91 0.61
N PHE A 351 15.72 8.52 -0.36
CA PHE A 351 15.27 7.82 -1.56
C PHE A 351 16.48 7.30 -2.34
N LYS A 352 16.42 6.06 -2.77
CA LYS A 352 17.44 5.45 -3.63
C LYS A 352 17.20 5.79 -5.09
N TRP A 353 15.94 5.95 -5.50
CA TRP A 353 15.55 6.22 -6.88
C TRP A 353 14.74 7.50 -6.99
N SER A 354 15.06 8.35 -7.96
CA SER A 354 14.15 9.34 -8.52
C SER A 354 13.00 8.62 -9.26
N PHE A 355 12.02 9.36 -9.71
CA PHE A 355 10.90 8.78 -10.44
C PHE A 355 11.34 8.09 -11.76
N GLU A 356 12.21 8.75 -12.53
CA GLU A 356 12.74 8.24 -13.78
C GLU A 356 13.64 7.02 -13.56
N GLU A 357 14.50 7.05 -12.55
CA GLU A 357 15.33 5.91 -12.18
C GLU A 357 14.49 4.72 -11.71
N ALA A 358 13.39 4.95 -10.98
CA ALA A 358 12.45 3.92 -10.57
C ALA A 358 11.74 3.26 -11.77
N LEU A 359 11.38 4.06 -12.78
CA LEU A 359 10.82 3.53 -14.03
C LEU A 359 11.88 2.72 -14.82
N ALA A 360 13.12 3.17 -14.81
CA ALA A 360 14.22 2.47 -15.47
C ALA A 360 14.54 1.14 -14.78
N ASP A 361 14.64 1.13 -13.46
CA ASP A 361 14.83 -0.07 -12.65
C ASP A 361 13.68 -1.08 -12.86
N TRP A 362 12.43 -0.62 -12.91
CA TRP A 362 11.28 -1.47 -13.24
C TRP A 362 11.36 -2.02 -14.69
N PHE A 363 11.82 -1.23 -15.64
CA PHE A 363 12.00 -1.68 -17.02
C PHE A 363 13.08 -2.76 -17.12
N GLU A 364 14.21 -2.59 -16.42
CA GLU A 364 15.27 -3.60 -16.29
C GLU A 364 14.78 -4.87 -15.61
N ASP A 365 14.03 -4.77 -14.50
CA ASP A 365 13.42 -5.91 -13.81
C ASP A 365 12.53 -6.79 -14.72
N ASN A 366 12.11 -6.25 -15.86
CA ASN A 366 11.32 -6.95 -16.88
C ASN A 366 12.12 -7.24 -18.16
N ASP A 367 13.45 -7.29 -18.07
CA ASP A 367 14.35 -7.57 -19.20
C ASP A 367 14.14 -6.62 -20.39
N ARG A 368 13.76 -5.38 -20.10
CA ARG A 368 13.40 -4.32 -21.08
C ARG A 368 12.24 -4.70 -22.02
N GLN A 369 11.39 -5.66 -21.65
CA GLN A 369 10.26 -6.10 -22.48
C GLN A 369 8.98 -5.30 -22.24
N GLY A 370 9.01 -4.31 -21.37
CA GLY A 370 7.90 -3.43 -21.01
C GLY A 370 7.72 -3.30 -19.51
N LEU A 371 6.76 -2.47 -19.12
CA LEU A 371 6.39 -2.27 -17.72
C LEU A 371 5.23 -3.23 -17.38
N LYS A 372 5.50 -4.31 -16.64
CA LYS A 372 4.51 -5.33 -16.23
C LYS A 372 4.85 -5.98 -14.88
#